data_21f2a166025a5708fbb77e052968eb30
#
_entry.id   21f2a166025a5708fbb77e052968eb30
#
_cell.length_a   1.000
_cell.length_b   1.000
_cell.length_c   1.000
_cell.angle_alpha   90.00
_cell.angle_beta   90.00
_cell.angle_gamma   90.00
#
_symmetry.space_group_name_H-M   'P 1'
#
loop_
_entity.id
_entity.type
_entity.pdbx_description
1 polymer ?
#
loop_
_entity_poly.entity_id
_entity_poly.type
_entity_poly.pdbx_seq_one_letter_code
_entity_poly.pdbx_strand_id
1 'polypeptide(L)'
;MASLSFIIGIIGNIISILVFASPIGTFKGVVKKKSTENYKALPYITTLLSTSLWTFYGILKPGGLLILTVNGAGAVLQFIYVTLFLIYAPRDIKVKSMKLVAILDVGFLGVVIAVTMLTVHGSLRLTFVGILCAALTIGMYAAPLAVMRTVIKTTSVEYMPFFLSFFLFLNAGVWSVYALLVKDIFIGVPNAIGFILGSAQLILYLVYKNKSSSAKSKDEMEEEEEEGSAHLVKTSIEMQDLDDHDDLKSTNRNLNKGRSLPKPSVSRQYSINKIMKTFSLHPYELNSGSLHENDVENGSTKDHP
;
A
#
# COMPACT_ATOMS: atom_id res chain seq x y z
N MET A 1 22.69 -1.11 34.29
CA MET A 1 22.32 -0.21 33.14
C MET A 1 21.92 -1.10 31.97
N ALA A 2 20.83 -0.77 31.27
CA ALA A 2 20.43 -1.49 30.06
C ALA A 2 21.54 -1.33 28.99
N SER A 3 21.85 -2.40 28.24
CA SER A 3 22.83 -2.30 27.16
C SER A 3 22.31 -1.40 26.05
N LEU A 4 23.20 -0.72 25.32
CA LEU A 4 22.83 0.15 24.19
C LEU A 4 21.99 -0.62 23.16
N SER A 5 22.34 -1.88 22.88
CA SER A 5 21.58 -2.74 21.98
C SER A 5 20.14 -2.98 22.47
N PHE A 6 19.92 -3.09 23.76
CA PHE A 6 18.59 -3.25 24.34
C PHE A 6 17.73 -2.00 24.12
N ILE A 7 18.29 -0.80 24.35
CA ILE A 7 17.59 0.48 24.12
C ILE A 7 17.23 0.63 22.63
N ILE A 8 18.21 0.43 21.74
CA ILE A 8 17.98 0.51 20.29
C ILE A 8 16.92 -0.50 19.84
N GLY A 9 16.97 -1.72 20.38
CA GLY A 9 15.97 -2.74 20.04
C GLY A 9 14.57 -2.41 20.55
N ILE A 10 14.41 -1.74 21.71
CA ILE A 10 13.09 -1.23 22.15
C ILE A 10 12.58 -0.16 21.19
N ILE A 11 13.42 0.77 20.77
CA ILE A 11 13.04 1.78 19.75
C ILE A 11 12.61 1.08 18.46
N GLY A 12 13.37 0.08 18.01
CA GLY A 12 13.04 -0.74 16.85
C GLY A 12 11.68 -1.45 16.99
N ASN A 13 11.40 -2.02 18.16
CA ASN A 13 10.10 -2.63 18.46
C ASN A 13 8.94 -1.62 18.32
N ILE A 14 9.06 -0.45 18.91
CA ILE A 14 8.02 0.59 18.86
C ILE A 14 7.76 1.00 17.39
N ILE A 15 8.81 1.31 16.63
CA ILE A 15 8.67 1.71 15.23
C ILE A 15 8.06 0.58 14.39
N SER A 16 8.54 -0.66 14.56
CA SER A 16 8.01 -1.81 13.81
C SER A 16 6.54 -2.08 14.12
N ILE A 17 6.12 -1.97 15.39
CA ILE A 17 4.71 -2.12 15.76
C ILE A 17 3.84 -1.05 15.08
N LEU A 18 4.31 0.20 15.00
CA LEU A 18 3.60 1.25 14.27
C LEU A 18 3.48 0.91 12.77
N VAL A 19 4.54 0.37 12.17
CA VAL A 19 4.50 -0.09 10.78
C VAL A 19 3.51 -1.25 10.61
N PHE A 20 3.54 -2.26 11.48
CA PHE A 20 2.59 -3.39 11.42
C PHE A 20 1.14 -2.97 11.70
N ALA A 21 0.92 -1.92 12.48
CA ALA A 21 -0.39 -1.37 12.77
C ALA A 21 -0.94 -0.48 11.62
N SER A 22 -0.10 -0.09 10.67
CA SER A 22 -0.52 0.82 9.59
C SER A 22 -1.74 0.34 8.78
N PRO A 23 -1.99 -0.99 8.54
CA PRO A 23 -3.17 -1.46 7.84
C PRO A 23 -4.47 -1.43 8.64
N ILE A 24 -4.46 -1.09 9.93
CA ILE A 24 -5.68 -1.06 10.77
C ILE A 24 -6.76 -0.20 10.14
N GLY A 25 -6.41 0.97 9.58
CA GLY A 25 -7.36 1.87 8.91
C GLY A 25 -8.01 1.21 7.70
N THR A 26 -7.23 0.51 6.88
CA THR A 26 -7.71 -0.26 5.73
C THR A 26 -8.69 -1.35 6.16
N PHE A 27 -8.33 -2.15 7.17
CA PHE A 27 -9.19 -3.24 7.62
C PHE A 27 -10.44 -2.78 8.37
N LYS A 28 -10.41 -1.63 9.06
CA LYS A 28 -11.65 -0.98 9.53
C LYS A 28 -12.58 -0.67 8.36
N GLY A 29 -12.04 -0.19 7.24
CA GLY A 29 -12.80 0.03 6.00
C GLY A 29 -13.38 -1.27 5.43
N VAL A 30 -12.58 -2.34 5.33
CA VAL A 30 -13.00 -3.67 4.86
C VAL A 30 -14.17 -4.21 5.70
N VAL A 31 -14.06 -4.14 7.02
CA VAL A 31 -15.12 -4.60 7.94
C VAL A 31 -16.39 -3.76 7.79
N LYS A 32 -16.26 -2.42 7.70
CA LYS A 32 -17.40 -1.51 7.53
C LYS A 32 -18.12 -1.73 6.21
N LYS A 33 -17.37 -1.92 5.11
CA LYS A 33 -17.92 -2.13 3.77
C LYS A 33 -18.28 -3.59 3.50
N LYS A 34 -17.89 -4.52 4.37
CA LYS A 34 -18.03 -5.98 4.19
C LYS A 34 -17.45 -6.47 2.86
N SER A 35 -16.39 -5.83 2.37
CA SER A 35 -15.75 -6.11 1.09
C SER A 35 -14.27 -5.77 1.14
N THR A 36 -13.45 -6.58 0.48
CA THR A 36 -12.01 -6.31 0.30
C THR A 36 -11.72 -5.37 -0.86
N GLU A 37 -12.75 -4.92 -1.59
CA GLU A 37 -12.57 -4.06 -2.77
C GLU A 37 -11.43 -4.56 -3.68
N ASN A 38 -10.51 -3.67 -4.05
CA ASN A 38 -9.35 -3.98 -4.89
C ASN A 38 -8.10 -4.38 -4.09
N TYR A 39 -8.22 -4.58 -2.76
CA TYR A 39 -7.07 -4.96 -1.95
C TYR A 39 -6.59 -6.38 -2.27
N LYS A 40 -5.26 -6.57 -2.24
CA LYS A 40 -4.61 -7.87 -2.49
C LYS A 40 -4.22 -8.54 -1.18
N ALA A 41 -4.43 -9.85 -1.09
CA ALA A 41 -4.05 -10.65 0.09
C ALA A 41 -2.54 -10.85 0.22
N LEU A 42 -1.83 -10.91 -0.92
CA LEU A 42 -0.42 -11.32 -1.00
C LEU A 42 0.50 -10.56 -0.03
N PRO A 43 0.47 -9.22 0.11
CA PRO A 43 1.34 -8.52 1.06
C PRO A 43 1.15 -8.98 2.50
N TYR A 44 -0.08 -9.21 2.94
CA TYR A 44 -0.39 -9.64 4.30
C TYR A 44 0.03 -11.08 4.57
N ILE A 45 -0.17 -11.98 3.61
CA ILE A 45 0.25 -13.39 3.68
C ILE A 45 1.77 -13.48 3.72
N THR A 46 2.49 -12.81 2.83
CA THR A 46 3.96 -12.82 2.82
C THR A 46 4.56 -12.16 4.06
N THR A 47 3.91 -11.13 4.61
CA THR A 47 4.36 -10.52 5.87
C THR A 47 4.07 -11.44 7.05
N LEU A 48 2.96 -12.19 7.07
CA LEU A 48 2.66 -13.20 8.08
C LEU A 48 3.76 -14.28 8.09
N LEU A 49 4.10 -14.83 6.92
CA LEU A 49 5.19 -15.79 6.78
C LEU A 49 6.53 -15.21 7.31
N SER A 50 6.87 -14.00 6.88
CA SER A 50 8.11 -13.34 7.28
C SER A 50 8.18 -13.12 8.79
N THR A 51 7.14 -12.56 9.40
CA THR A 51 7.09 -12.32 10.84
C THR A 51 7.10 -13.63 11.64
N SER A 52 6.47 -14.69 11.13
CA SER A 52 6.49 -16.02 11.75
C SER A 52 7.89 -16.65 11.72
N LEU A 53 8.59 -16.54 10.60
CA LEU A 53 9.99 -17.00 10.46
C LEU A 53 10.95 -16.20 11.36
N TRP A 54 10.83 -14.89 11.41
CA TRP A 54 11.61 -14.05 12.31
C TRP A 54 11.29 -14.30 13.78
N THR A 55 10.05 -14.62 14.12
CA THR A 55 9.65 -15.08 15.47
C THR A 55 10.38 -16.37 15.83
N PHE A 56 10.37 -17.35 14.91
CA PHE A 56 11.09 -18.61 15.10
C PHE A 56 12.61 -18.39 15.19
N TYR A 57 13.19 -17.51 14.38
CA TYR A 57 14.59 -17.09 14.50
C TYR A 57 14.89 -16.51 15.89
N GLY A 58 14.02 -15.62 16.38
CA GLY A 58 14.14 -15.00 17.71
C GLY A 58 14.10 -16.02 18.86
N ILE A 59 13.32 -17.11 18.72
CA ILE A 59 13.28 -18.23 19.67
C ILE A 59 14.61 -19.00 19.69
N LEU A 60 15.19 -19.24 18.51
CA LEU A 60 16.43 -20.00 18.37
C LEU A 60 17.67 -19.18 18.82
N LYS A 61 17.61 -17.86 18.75
CA LYS A 61 18.74 -16.97 19.01
C LYS A 61 18.91 -16.71 20.50
N PRO A 62 20.09 -16.99 21.09
CA PRO A 62 20.40 -16.53 22.44
C PRO A 62 20.29 -15.00 22.55
N GLY A 63 19.49 -14.51 23.49
CA GLY A 63 19.22 -13.08 23.64
C GLY A 63 18.28 -12.49 22.57
N GLY A 64 17.58 -13.32 21.80
CA GLY A 64 16.68 -12.92 20.72
C GLY A 64 15.32 -12.35 21.15
N LEU A 65 15.14 -11.99 22.42
CA LEU A 65 13.87 -11.54 23.00
C LEU A 65 13.25 -10.37 22.22
N LEU A 66 14.03 -9.37 21.83
CA LEU A 66 13.53 -8.19 21.12
C LEU A 66 13.09 -8.53 19.69
N ILE A 67 13.72 -9.52 19.06
CA ILE A 67 13.32 -10.01 17.73
C ILE A 67 12.02 -10.83 17.86
N LEU A 68 11.96 -11.67 18.88
CA LEU A 68 10.78 -12.49 19.19
C LEU A 68 9.56 -11.62 19.48
N THR A 69 9.70 -10.61 20.32
CA THR A 69 8.56 -9.77 20.73
C THR A 69 7.99 -8.95 19.57
N VAL A 70 8.83 -8.30 18.78
CA VAL A 70 8.36 -7.48 17.66
C VAL A 70 7.73 -8.33 16.55
N ASN A 71 8.38 -9.42 16.18
CA ASN A 71 7.88 -10.27 15.10
C ASN A 71 6.68 -11.11 15.56
N GLY A 72 6.63 -11.56 16.81
CA GLY A 72 5.46 -12.19 17.39
C GLY A 72 4.23 -11.28 17.39
N ALA A 73 4.39 -10.03 17.82
CA ALA A 73 3.31 -9.04 17.73
C ALA A 73 2.91 -8.78 16.27
N GLY A 74 3.90 -8.67 15.37
CA GLY A 74 3.67 -8.56 13.93
C GLY A 74 2.88 -9.72 13.37
N ALA A 75 3.26 -10.96 13.70
CA ALA A 75 2.57 -12.18 13.25
C ALA A 75 1.10 -12.22 13.72
N VAL A 76 0.82 -11.82 14.97
CA VAL A 76 -0.56 -11.70 15.46
C VAL A 76 -1.38 -10.70 14.67
N LEU A 77 -0.84 -9.51 14.42
CA LEU A 77 -1.52 -8.47 13.62
C LEU A 77 -1.77 -8.94 12.18
N GLN A 78 -0.76 -9.53 11.54
CA GLN A 78 -0.90 -10.04 10.18
C GLN A 78 -1.90 -11.20 10.09
N PHE A 79 -1.91 -12.09 11.07
CA PHE A 79 -2.90 -13.17 11.16
C PHE A 79 -4.33 -12.60 11.24
N ILE A 80 -4.55 -11.56 12.02
CA ILE A 80 -5.83 -10.86 12.08
C ILE A 80 -6.20 -10.28 10.71
N TYR A 81 -5.26 -9.61 10.03
CA TYR A 81 -5.52 -9.02 8.71
C TYR A 81 -5.83 -10.08 7.65
N VAL A 82 -5.06 -11.17 7.59
CA VAL A 82 -5.32 -12.30 6.69
C VAL A 82 -6.69 -12.92 6.97
N THR A 83 -7.03 -13.12 8.24
CA THR A 83 -8.35 -13.67 8.63
C THR A 83 -9.48 -12.76 8.19
N LEU A 84 -9.39 -11.45 8.48
CA LEU A 84 -10.40 -10.47 8.04
C LEU A 84 -10.51 -10.42 6.51
N PHE A 85 -9.37 -10.47 5.81
CA PHE A 85 -9.36 -10.53 4.36
C PHE A 85 -10.13 -11.76 3.85
N LEU A 86 -9.84 -12.94 4.38
CA LEU A 86 -10.51 -14.19 4.00
C LEU A 86 -12.01 -14.20 4.32
N ILE A 87 -12.43 -13.52 5.38
CA ILE A 87 -13.87 -13.41 5.73
C ILE A 87 -14.61 -12.60 4.65
N TYR A 88 -14.07 -11.45 4.26
CA TYR A 88 -14.77 -10.47 3.42
C TYR A 88 -14.41 -10.54 1.93
N ALA A 89 -13.46 -11.37 1.51
CA ALA A 89 -13.08 -11.53 0.12
C ALA A 89 -14.15 -12.28 -0.70
N PRO A 90 -14.36 -11.90 -1.98
CA PRO A 90 -15.15 -12.67 -2.93
C PRO A 90 -14.65 -14.12 -3.05
N ARG A 91 -15.54 -15.05 -3.41
CA ARG A 91 -15.27 -16.50 -3.39
C ARG A 91 -13.98 -16.88 -4.15
N ASP A 92 -13.78 -16.33 -5.34
CA ASP A 92 -12.64 -16.68 -6.19
C ASP A 92 -11.31 -16.19 -5.60
N ILE A 93 -11.29 -14.95 -5.06
CA ILE A 93 -10.14 -14.37 -4.38
C ILE A 93 -9.88 -15.10 -3.06
N LYS A 94 -10.93 -15.43 -2.31
CA LYS A 94 -10.85 -16.21 -1.06
C LYS A 94 -10.16 -17.55 -1.29
N VAL A 95 -10.60 -18.33 -2.29
CA VAL A 95 -10.03 -19.66 -2.59
C VAL A 95 -8.54 -19.56 -2.97
N LYS A 96 -8.19 -18.58 -3.83
CA LYS A 96 -6.79 -18.34 -4.20
C LYS A 96 -5.94 -17.95 -3.00
N SER A 97 -6.44 -17.06 -2.14
CA SER A 97 -5.74 -16.61 -0.94
C SER A 97 -5.61 -17.73 0.10
N MET A 98 -6.65 -18.55 0.30
CA MET A 98 -6.58 -19.73 1.18
C MET A 98 -5.53 -20.75 0.73
N LYS A 99 -5.46 -21.04 -0.58
CA LYS A 99 -4.41 -21.89 -1.15
C LYS A 99 -3.02 -21.32 -0.86
N LEU A 100 -2.85 -20.02 -1.01
CA LEU A 100 -1.56 -19.36 -0.75
C LEU A 100 -1.17 -19.44 0.74
N VAL A 101 -2.10 -19.19 1.66
CA VAL A 101 -1.89 -19.38 3.12
C VAL A 101 -1.53 -20.82 3.43
N ALA A 102 -2.26 -21.80 2.87
CA ALA A 102 -1.99 -23.21 3.11
C ALA A 102 -0.58 -23.62 2.61
N ILE A 103 -0.13 -23.10 1.48
CA ILE A 103 1.18 -23.43 0.92
C ILE A 103 2.30 -22.68 1.68
N LEU A 104 2.17 -21.39 1.93
CA LEU A 104 3.24 -20.56 2.50
C LEU A 104 3.25 -20.60 4.03
N ASP A 105 2.13 -20.27 4.69
CA ASP A 105 2.11 -20.06 6.14
C ASP A 105 1.93 -21.37 6.91
N VAL A 106 1.35 -22.40 6.28
CA VAL A 106 1.22 -23.72 6.92
C VAL A 106 2.27 -24.69 6.36
N GLY A 107 2.30 -24.90 5.05
CA GLY A 107 3.17 -25.91 4.41
C GLY A 107 4.65 -25.53 4.51
N PHE A 108 5.04 -24.41 3.90
CA PHE A 108 6.45 -24.01 3.87
C PHE A 108 6.99 -23.73 5.28
N LEU A 109 6.29 -22.94 6.10
CA LEU A 109 6.71 -22.65 7.48
C LEU A 109 6.80 -23.95 8.31
N GLY A 110 5.81 -24.84 8.19
CA GLY A 110 5.81 -26.13 8.86
C GLY A 110 7.01 -27.00 8.47
N VAL A 111 7.33 -27.07 7.18
CA VAL A 111 8.52 -27.77 6.68
C VAL A 111 9.80 -27.15 7.22
N VAL A 112 9.94 -25.82 7.20
CA VAL A 112 11.12 -25.13 7.75
C VAL A 112 11.30 -25.46 9.22
N ILE A 113 10.24 -25.39 10.03
CA ILE A 113 10.30 -25.74 11.46
C ILE A 113 10.69 -27.22 11.65
N ALA A 114 10.02 -28.14 10.95
CA ALA A 114 10.29 -29.56 11.05
C ALA A 114 11.73 -29.91 10.66
N VAL A 115 12.21 -29.42 9.51
CA VAL A 115 13.59 -29.63 9.07
C VAL A 115 14.59 -29.05 10.09
N THR A 116 14.36 -27.84 10.56
CA THR A 116 15.26 -27.18 11.53
C THR A 116 15.32 -27.97 12.84
N MET A 117 14.20 -28.48 13.33
CA MET A 117 14.16 -29.20 14.62
C MET A 117 14.64 -30.64 14.54
N LEU A 118 14.33 -31.34 13.45
CA LEU A 118 14.57 -32.78 13.31
C LEU A 118 15.94 -33.09 12.66
N THR A 119 16.39 -32.29 11.69
CA THR A 119 17.57 -32.62 10.91
C THR A 119 18.78 -31.70 11.11
N VAL A 120 18.54 -30.43 11.42
CA VAL A 120 19.61 -29.45 11.65
C VAL A 120 20.01 -29.42 13.11
N HIS A 121 21.31 -29.40 13.42
CA HIS A 121 21.81 -29.47 14.80
C HIS A 121 22.72 -28.28 15.15
N GLY A 122 22.76 -27.91 16.40
CA GLY A 122 23.67 -26.87 16.93
C GLY A 122 23.48 -25.49 16.33
N SER A 123 24.58 -24.81 16.05
CA SER A 123 24.58 -23.45 15.50
C SER A 123 24.03 -23.35 14.07
N LEU A 124 24.03 -24.45 13.32
CA LEU A 124 23.50 -24.50 11.95
C LEU A 124 21.99 -24.21 11.91
N ARG A 125 21.24 -24.47 12.98
CA ARG A 125 19.80 -24.10 13.07
C ARG A 125 19.59 -22.63 12.86
N LEU A 126 20.37 -21.81 13.58
CA LEU A 126 20.26 -20.36 13.51
C LEU A 126 20.68 -19.84 12.14
N THR A 127 21.75 -20.40 11.57
CA THR A 127 22.24 -20.05 10.23
C THR A 127 21.20 -20.39 9.16
N PHE A 128 20.62 -21.60 9.19
CA PHE A 128 19.63 -22.02 8.23
C PHE A 128 18.39 -21.13 8.24
N VAL A 129 17.80 -20.91 9.41
CA VAL A 129 16.61 -20.04 9.54
C VAL A 129 16.96 -18.60 9.23
N GLY A 130 18.13 -18.11 9.65
CA GLY A 130 18.60 -16.74 9.38
C GLY A 130 18.74 -16.45 7.87
N ILE A 131 19.30 -17.40 7.10
CA ILE A 131 19.37 -17.27 5.63
C ILE A 131 17.97 -17.17 5.03
N LEU A 132 17.03 -18.03 5.44
CA LEU A 132 15.66 -18.01 4.94
C LEU A 132 14.94 -16.70 5.28
N CYS A 133 15.08 -16.20 6.51
CA CYS A 133 14.54 -14.91 6.92
C CYS A 133 15.09 -13.77 6.08
N ALA A 134 16.41 -13.71 5.91
CA ALA A 134 17.07 -12.67 5.13
C ALA A 134 16.64 -12.72 3.65
N ALA A 135 16.67 -13.91 3.04
CA ALA A 135 16.27 -14.10 1.64
C ALA A 135 14.80 -13.69 1.40
N LEU A 136 13.89 -14.10 2.28
CA LEU A 136 12.48 -13.72 2.17
C LEU A 136 12.31 -12.20 2.32
N THR A 137 12.96 -11.57 3.29
CA THR A 137 12.90 -10.13 3.49
C THR A 137 13.42 -9.37 2.27
N ILE A 138 14.55 -9.79 1.69
CA ILE A 138 15.10 -9.19 0.46
C ILE A 138 14.12 -9.39 -0.71
N GLY A 139 13.51 -10.57 -0.84
CA GLY A 139 12.51 -10.86 -1.86
C GLY A 139 11.28 -9.93 -1.77
N MET A 140 10.89 -9.54 -0.56
CA MET A 140 9.78 -8.60 -0.35
C MET A 140 10.09 -7.18 -0.83
N TYR A 141 11.36 -6.82 -1.05
CA TYR A 141 11.74 -5.51 -1.62
C TYR A 141 11.37 -5.36 -3.11
N ALA A 142 10.93 -6.42 -3.77
CA ALA A 142 10.37 -6.31 -5.12
C ALA A 142 9.17 -5.32 -5.17
N ALA A 143 8.35 -5.27 -4.12
CA ALA A 143 7.23 -4.33 -4.04
C ALA A 143 7.67 -2.86 -4.01
N PRO A 144 8.52 -2.40 -3.06
CA PRO A 144 9.01 -1.02 -3.07
C PRO A 144 9.77 -0.65 -4.35
N LEU A 145 10.53 -1.58 -4.95
CA LEU A 145 11.19 -1.34 -6.23
C LEU A 145 10.19 -1.12 -7.38
N ALA A 146 9.11 -1.89 -7.42
CA ALA A 146 8.04 -1.69 -8.41
C ALA A 146 7.38 -0.31 -8.26
N VAL A 147 7.15 0.14 -7.03
CA VAL A 147 6.62 1.47 -6.74
C VAL A 147 7.56 2.57 -7.21
N MET A 148 8.85 2.47 -6.88
CA MET A 148 9.85 3.44 -7.34
C MET A 148 9.86 3.54 -8.87
N ARG A 149 9.80 2.39 -9.57
CA ARG A 149 9.69 2.34 -11.03
C ARG A 149 8.43 3.05 -11.52
N THR A 150 7.30 2.86 -10.86
CA THR A 150 6.03 3.52 -11.21
C THR A 150 6.16 5.04 -11.04
N VAL A 151 6.68 5.53 -9.91
CA VAL A 151 6.90 6.96 -9.65
C VAL A 151 7.79 7.59 -10.72
N ILE A 152 8.88 6.91 -11.11
CA ILE A 152 9.78 7.41 -12.17
C ILE A 152 9.05 7.48 -13.52
N LYS A 153 8.23 6.48 -13.86
CA LYS A 153 7.49 6.44 -15.13
C LYS A 153 6.35 7.46 -15.20
N THR A 154 5.60 7.60 -14.11
CA THR A 154 4.41 8.46 -14.05
C THR A 154 4.75 9.89 -13.59
N THR A 155 5.99 10.12 -13.14
CA THR A 155 6.42 11.39 -12.50
C THR A 155 5.52 11.84 -11.34
N SER A 156 4.74 10.92 -10.78
CA SER A 156 3.76 11.16 -9.70
C SER A 156 4.13 10.38 -8.45
N VAL A 157 4.06 11.06 -7.29
CA VAL A 157 4.28 10.46 -5.97
C VAL A 157 3.01 9.90 -5.33
N GLU A 158 1.89 9.88 -6.03
CA GLU A 158 0.60 9.43 -5.51
C GLU A 158 0.64 7.99 -5.00
N TYR A 159 1.44 7.14 -5.67
CA TYR A 159 1.61 5.72 -5.31
C TYR A 159 2.61 5.48 -4.19
N MET A 160 3.28 6.53 -3.66
CA MET A 160 4.33 6.42 -2.64
C MET A 160 4.06 7.34 -1.45
N PRO A 161 3.27 6.90 -0.45
CA PRO A 161 2.95 7.71 0.72
C PRO A 161 4.21 8.06 1.52
N PHE A 162 4.46 9.34 1.74
CA PHE A 162 5.66 9.84 2.44
C PHE A 162 5.86 9.20 3.82
N PHE A 163 4.82 9.21 4.66
CA PHE A 163 4.93 8.72 6.03
C PHE A 163 5.29 7.24 6.09
N LEU A 164 4.71 6.42 5.19
CA LEU A 164 5.05 4.99 5.15
C LEU A 164 6.51 4.78 4.77
N SER A 165 6.99 5.43 3.70
CA SER A 165 8.39 5.36 3.27
C SER A 165 9.34 5.86 4.35
N PHE A 166 8.99 6.93 5.05
CA PHE A 166 9.77 7.48 6.15
C PHE A 166 9.88 6.51 7.35
N PHE A 167 8.76 5.91 7.79
CA PHE A 167 8.79 4.94 8.87
C PHE A 167 9.51 3.63 8.49
N LEU A 168 9.41 3.18 7.25
CA LEU A 168 10.17 2.03 6.76
C LEU A 168 11.69 2.32 6.74
N PHE A 169 12.08 3.52 6.29
CA PHE A 169 13.46 3.97 6.34
C PHE A 169 13.99 4.00 7.78
N LEU A 170 13.26 4.61 8.72
CA LEU A 170 13.63 4.64 10.13
C LEU A 170 13.75 3.24 10.72
N ASN A 171 12.77 2.38 10.43
CA ASN A 171 12.75 0.99 10.90
C ASN A 171 13.99 0.24 10.44
N ALA A 172 14.30 0.30 9.15
CA ALA A 172 15.47 -0.35 8.58
C ALA A 172 16.78 0.20 9.18
N GLY A 173 16.88 1.53 9.40
CA GLY A 173 18.03 2.16 10.03
C GLY A 173 18.26 1.68 11.47
N VAL A 174 17.20 1.68 12.29
CA VAL A 174 17.29 1.24 13.69
C VAL A 174 17.68 -0.23 13.80
N TRP A 175 17.06 -1.12 12.98
CA TRP A 175 17.42 -2.53 12.98
C TRP A 175 18.81 -2.80 12.40
N SER A 176 19.31 -1.95 11.49
CA SER A 176 20.70 -2.03 11.01
C SER A 176 21.68 -1.71 12.14
N VAL A 177 21.45 -0.64 12.92
CA VAL A 177 22.26 -0.30 14.09
C VAL A 177 22.19 -1.40 15.15
N TYR A 178 20.99 -1.92 15.44
CA TYR A 178 20.83 -3.04 16.36
C TYR A 178 21.65 -4.26 15.93
N ALA A 179 21.58 -4.63 14.64
CA ALA A 179 22.31 -5.76 14.08
C ALA A 179 23.84 -5.61 14.22
N LEU A 180 24.37 -4.41 14.00
CA LEU A 180 25.80 -4.10 14.21
C LEU A 180 26.21 -4.30 15.68
N LEU A 181 25.38 -3.83 16.62
CA LEU A 181 25.66 -3.94 18.05
C LEU A 181 25.62 -5.39 18.56
N VAL A 182 24.72 -6.22 18.02
CA VAL A 182 24.60 -7.65 18.38
C VAL A 182 25.39 -8.56 17.45
N LYS A 183 26.10 -8.00 16.45
CA LYS A 183 26.92 -8.71 15.45
C LYS A 183 26.12 -9.79 14.71
N ASP A 184 24.89 -9.46 14.27
CA ASP A 184 24.00 -10.38 13.58
C ASP A 184 23.87 -9.99 12.10
N ILE A 185 24.54 -10.76 11.23
CA ILE A 185 24.56 -10.53 9.79
C ILE A 185 23.20 -10.81 9.14
N PHE A 186 22.41 -11.77 9.67
CA PHE A 186 21.12 -12.14 9.12
C PHE A 186 20.07 -11.03 9.30
N ILE A 187 20.16 -10.28 10.40
CA ILE A 187 19.37 -9.06 10.61
C ILE A 187 19.99 -7.89 9.84
N GLY A 188 21.32 -7.78 9.85
CA GLY A 188 22.04 -6.62 9.33
C GLY A 188 21.88 -6.46 7.81
N VAL A 189 22.13 -7.52 7.05
CA VAL A 189 22.12 -7.44 5.57
C VAL A 189 20.76 -6.99 5.01
N PRO A 190 19.62 -7.63 5.32
CA PRO A 190 18.34 -7.18 4.77
C PRO A 190 17.97 -5.77 5.24
N ASN A 191 18.25 -5.40 6.50
CA ASN A 191 17.94 -4.06 6.98
C ASN A 191 18.84 -2.98 6.36
N ALA A 192 20.13 -3.25 6.12
CA ALA A 192 21.00 -2.31 5.40
C ALA A 192 20.52 -2.07 3.96
N ILE A 193 20.12 -3.14 3.25
CA ILE A 193 19.50 -3.02 1.92
C ILE A 193 18.19 -2.20 2.01
N GLY A 194 17.34 -2.50 2.99
CA GLY A 194 16.10 -1.76 3.24
C GLY A 194 16.33 -0.29 3.53
N PHE A 195 17.39 0.05 4.27
CA PHE A 195 17.79 1.43 4.56
C PHE A 195 18.21 2.19 3.30
N ILE A 196 19.01 1.55 2.43
CA ILE A 196 19.40 2.12 1.12
C ILE A 196 18.18 2.36 0.25
N LEU A 197 17.29 1.36 0.13
CA LEU A 197 16.05 1.48 -0.66
C LEU A 197 15.10 2.53 -0.10
N GLY A 198 14.94 2.59 1.21
CA GLY A 198 14.14 3.62 1.90
C GLY A 198 14.69 5.02 1.67
N SER A 199 16.03 5.19 1.71
CA SER A 199 16.69 6.46 1.36
C SER A 199 16.38 6.86 -0.08
N ALA A 200 16.51 5.93 -1.03
CA ALA A 200 16.20 6.17 -2.43
C ALA A 200 14.71 6.54 -2.64
N GLN A 201 13.77 5.90 -1.91
CA GLN A 201 12.35 6.27 -1.94
C GLN A 201 12.11 7.69 -1.45
N LEU A 202 12.74 8.11 -0.35
CA LEU A 202 12.59 9.46 0.17
C LEU A 202 13.16 10.51 -0.79
N ILE A 203 14.32 10.23 -1.40
CA ILE A 203 14.92 11.10 -2.43
C ILE A 203 13.97 11.22 -3.63
N LEU A 204 13.46 10.11 -4.15
CA LEU A 204 12.50 10.12 -5.25
C LEU A 204 11.24 10.92 -4.88
N TYR A 205 10.72 10.74 -3.67
CA TYR A 205 9.58 11.51 -3.20
C TYR A 205 9.85 13.02 -3.25
N LEU A 206 11.01 13.47 -2.72
CA LEU A 206 11.36 14.89 -2.72
C LEU A 206 11.54 15.44 -4.13
N VAL A 207 12.14 14.68 -5.04
CA VAL A 207 12.37 15.10 -6.43
C VAL A 207 11.05 15.23 -7.21
N TYR A 208 10.15 14.26 -7.05
CA TYR A 208 8.91 14.21 -7.85
C TYR A 208 7.71 14.90 -7.20
N LYS A 209 7.76 15.23 -5.92
CA LYS A 209 6.68 15.93 -5.21
C LYS A 209 6.24 17.22 -5.91
N ASN A 210 7.20 18.07 -6.28
CA ASN A 210 6.90 19.35 -6.92
C ASN A 210 6.38 19.18 -8.35
N LYS A 211 6.88 18.19 -9.10
CA LYS A 211 6.39 17.87 -10.46
C LYS A 211 4.95 17.36 -10.44
N SER A 212 4.62 16.51 -9.48
CA SER A 212 3.25 15.98 -9.31
C SER A 212 2.24 17.08 -8.94
N SER A 213 2.66 18.08 -8.14
CA SER A 213 1.81 19.22 -7.80
C SER A 213 1.55 20.12 -9.00
N SER A 214 2.57 20.38 -9.83
CA SER A 214 2.44 21.22 -11.04
C SER A 214 1.60 20.56 -12.14
N ALA A 215 1.68 19.22 -12.29
CA ALA A 215 0.84 18.50 -13.25
C ALA A 215 -0.64 18.58 -12.84
N LYS A 216 -0.93 18.37 -11.56
CA LYS A 216 -2.29 18.42 -11.04
C LYS A 216 -2.94 19.81 -11.15
N SER A 217 -2.15 20.87 -10.95
CA SER A 217 -2.61 22.26 -11.13
C SER A 217 -2.87 22.61 -12.61
N LYS A 218 -2.19 21.96 -13.55
CA LYS A 218 -2.47 22.13 -14.99
C LYS A 218 -3.74 21.41 -15.40
N ASP A 219 -3.92 20.16 -14.95
CA ASP A 219 -5.13 19.39 -15.24
C ASP A 219 -6.38 20.08 -14.65
N GLU A 220 -6.29 20.63 -13.42
CA GLU A 220 -7.38 21.40 -12.80
C GLU A 220 -7.68 22.72 -13.56
N MET A 221 -6.67 23.40 -14.12
CA MET A 221 -6.89 24.60 -14.93
C MET A 221 -7.46 24.29 -16.33
N GLU A 222 -7.04 23.18 -16.95
CA GLU A 222 -7.58 22.73 -18.23
C GLU A 222 -9.05 22.31 -18.09
N GLU A 223 -9.43 21.62 -17.00
CA GLU A 223 -10.84 21.30 -16.72
C GLU A 223 -11.69 22.55 -16.45
N GLU A 224 -11.17 23.55 -15.72
CA GLU A 224 -11.88 24.82 -15.49
C GLU A 224 -12.02 25.64 -16.78
N GLU A 225 -11.03 25.62 -17.70
CA GLU A 225 -11.12 26.27 -18.99
C GLU A 225 -12.10 25.58 -19.96
N GLU A 226 -12.17 24.22 -19.93
CA GLU A 226 -13.15 23.47 -20.71
C GLU A 226 -14.59 23.68 -20.18
N GLU A 227 -14.80 23.65 -18.86
CA GLU A 227 -16.11 23.95 -18.28
C GLU A 227 -16.53 25.41 -18.52
N GLY A 228 -15.59 26.37 -18.38
CA GLY A 228 -15.82 27.78 -18.69
C GLY A 228 -16.18 28.02 -20.16
N SER A 229 -15.48 27.34 -21.07
CA SER A 229 -15.71 27.39 -22.51
C SER A 229 -17.07 26.77 -22.89
N ALA A 230 -17.42 25.63 -22.29
CA ALA A 230 -18.72 24.98 -22.51
C ALA A 230 -19.89 25.83 -21.98
N HIS A 231 -19.69 26.55 -20.86
CA HIS A 231 -20.69 27.44 -20.30
C HIS A 231 -20.90 28.70 -21.17
N LEU A 232 -19.82 29.25 -21.71
CA LEU A 232 -19.88 30.42 -22.65
C LEU A 232 -20.60 30.06 -23.95
N VAL A 233 -20.33 28.87 -24.52
CA VAL A 233 -21.02 28.39 -25.73
C VAL A 233 -22.49 28.14 -25.44
N LYS A 234 -22.87 27.59 -24.29
CA LYS A 234 -24.26 27.40 -23.93
C LYS A 234 -25.02 28.70 -23.71
N THR A 235 -24.37 29.69 -23.06
CA THR A 235 -24.95 31.02 -22.85
C THR A 235 -25.09 31.81 -24.17
N SER A 236 -24.17 31.67 -25.14
CA SER A 236 -24.28 32.31 -26.47
C SER A 236 -25.38 31.68 -27.31
N ILE A 237 -25.62 30.35 -27.19
CA ILE A 237 -26.75 29.68 -27.87
C ILE A 237 -28.09 30.11 -27.26
N GLU A 238 -28.22 30.23 -25.93
CA GLU A 238 -29.42 30.74 -25.28
C GLU A 238 -29.73 32.20 -25.56
N MET A 239 -28.71 33.06 -25.83
CA MET A 239 -28.94 34.45 -26.24
C MET A 239 -29.38 34.57 -27.71
N GLN A 240 -29.00 33.62 -28.59
CA GLN A 240 -29.36 33.62 -29.99
C GLN A 240 -30.82 33.19 -30.24
N ASP A 241 -31.39 32.37 -29.30
CA ASP A 241 -32.79 31.97 -29.34
C ASP A 241 -33.76 33.02 -28.78
N LEU A 242 -33.27 34.09 -28.18
CA LEU A 242 -34.09 35.16 -27.58
C LEU A 242 -34.35 36.36 -28.53
N ASP A 243 -33.65 36.45 -29.67
CA ASP A 243 -33.82 37.56 -30.63
C ASP A 243 -34.94 37.35 -31.69
N ASP A 244 -35.61 36.20 -31.70
CA ASP A 244 -36.61 35.85 -32.73
C ASP A 244 -38.09 35.83 -32.27
N HIS A 245 -38.45 36.32 -31.08
CA HIS A 245 -39.84 36.45 -30.68
C HIS A 245 -40.12 37.68 -29.81
N ASP A 246 -40.23 38.86 -30.49
CA ASP A 246 -41.05 39.95 -29.98
C ASP A 246 -42.47 39.71 -30.47
N ASP A 247 -43.39 39.46 -29.51
CA ASP A 247 -44.67 40.13 -29.36
C ASP A 247 -45.59 39.41 -28.34
N LEU A 248 -46.12 40.25 -27.46
CA LEU A 248 -47.38 40.15 -26.69
C LEU A 248 -47.42 39.54 -25.27
N LYS A 249 -47.59 40.52 -24.38
CA LYS A 249 -48.46 40.57 -23.20
C LYS A 249 -48.04 39.98 -21.87
N SER A 250 -47.63 40.91 -20.99
CA SER A 250 -48.36 41.35 -19.80
C SER A 250 -48.65 40.36 -18.68
N THR A 251 -48.09 40.73 -17.51
CA THR A 251 -48.67 40.62 -16.15
C THR A 251 -48.52 39.30 -15.39
N ASN A 252 -47.67 39.14 -14.48
CA ASN A 252 -47.94 39.28 -13.02
C ASN A 252 -46.76 38.89 -12.11
N ARG A 253 -46.55 39.69 -11.13
CA ARG A 253 -45.73 39.57 -9.93
C ARG A 253 -45.80 38.16 -9.29
N ASN A 254 -44.69 37.61 -8.80
CA ASN A 254 -44.48 37.51 -7.36
C ASN A 254 -43.05 37.13 -6.98
N LEU A 255 -42.58 37.82 -5.96
CA LEU A 255 -41.36 37.59 -5.19
C LEU A 255 -41.32 36.16 -4.64
N ASN A 256 -40.16 35.49 -4.74
CA ASN A 256 -39.71 34.71 -3.62
C ASN A 256 -38.18 34.74 -3.52
N LYS A 257 -37.73 35.54 -2.56
CA LYS A 257 -36.37 35.73 -2.11
C LYS A 257 -35.98 34.52 -1.24
N GLY A 258 -35.44 33.48 -1.82
CA GLY A 258 -34.85 32.34 -1.11
C GLY A 258 -33.42 32.65 -0.74
N ARG A 259 -33.15 33.04 0.48
CA ARG A 259 -31.83 33.18 1.09
C ARG A 259 -31.16 31.80 1.10
N SER A 260 -30.10 31.62 0.32
CA SER A 260 -29.21 30.47 0.47
C SER A 260 -28.32 30.68 1.71
N LEU A 261 -28.42 29.76 2.65
CA LEU A 261 -27.52 29.62 3.79
C LEU A 261 -26.12 29.25 3.32
N PRO A 262 -25.05 29.79 3.93
CA PRO A 262 -23.69 29.40 3.56
C PRO A 262 -23.42 27.96 3.96
N LYS A 263 -22.93 27.14 3.02
CA LYS A 263 -22.43 25.78 3.27
C LYS A 263 -21.23 25.83 4.23
N PRO A 264 -21.17 24.99 5.28
CA PRO A 264 -20.00 24.93 6.15
C PRO A 264 -18.79 24.41 5.39
N SER A 265 -17.65 25.07 5.62
CA SER A 265 -16.37 24.78 5.00
C SER A 265 -15.90 23.32 5.25
N VAL A 266 -15.77 22.54 4.17
CA VAL A 266 -15.40 21.12 4.14
C VAL A 266 -13.89 20.90 4.38
N SER A 267 -13.10 21.93 4.64
CA SER A 267 -11.64 21.86 4.66
C SER A 267 -11.01 21.04 5.80
N ARG A 268 -11.72 20.89 6.93
CA ARG A 268 -11.16 20.18 8.11
C ARG A 268 -11.33 18.66 8.07
N GLN A 269 -12.37 18.18 7.40
CA GLN A 269 -12.64 16.75 7.26
C GLN A 269 -11.77 16.09 6.17
N TYR A 270 -11.35 16.89 5.17
CA TYR A 270 -10.45 16.45 4.11
C TYR A 270 -9.03 16.13 4.61
N SER A 271 -8.51 16.92 5.58
CA SER A 271 -7.18 16.69 6.17
C SER A 271 -7.09 15.39 6.98
N ILE A 272 -8.10 15.05 7.78
CA ILE A 272 -8.08 13.83 8.61
C ILE A 272 -8.22 12.58 7.76
N ASN A 273 -9.07 12.61 6.72
CA ASN A 273 -9.20 11.50 5.78
C ASN A 273 -7.95 11.31 4.92
N LYS A 274 -7.23 12.39 4.59
CA LYS A 274 -5.96 12.33 3.86
C LYS A 274 -4.86 11.72 4.72
N ILE A 275 -4.79 12.07 6.01
CA ILE A 275 -3.83 11.48 6.96
C ILE A 275 -4.14 10.00 7.19
N MET A 276 -5.41 9.61 7.33
CA MET A 276 -5.78 8.19 7.49
C MET A 276 -5.52 7.37 6.23
N LYS A 277 -5.70 7.93 5.03
CA LYS A 277 -5.31 7.27 3.76
C LYS A 277 -3.79 7.08 3.64
N THR A 278 -2.99 7.94 4.27
CA THR A 278 -1.52 7.89 4.19
C THR A 278 -0.92 6.78 5.05
N PHE A 279 -1.61 6.34 6.10
CA PHE A 279 -1.20 5.19 6.93
C PHE A 279 -1.77 3.84 6.45
N SER A 280 -2.72 3.86 5.52
CA SER A 280 -3.24 2.67 4.87
C SER A 280 -2.25 2.22 3.80
N LEU A 281 -1.70 1.01 3.93
CA LEU A 281 -1.02 0.31 2.84
C LEU A 281 -2.05 0.12 1.72
N HIS A 282 -2.15 1.09 0.80
CA HIS A 282 -2.85 0.87 -0.45
C HIS A 282 -2.08 -0.23 -1.18
N PRO A 283 -2.69 -1.38 -1.44
CA PRO A 283 -2.08 -2.35 -2.32
C PRO A 283 -1.91 -1.63 -3.66
N TYR A 284 -0.67 -1.55 -4.11
CA TYR A 284 -0.32 -0.95 -5.39
C TYR A 284 -1.20 -1.57 -6.47
N GLU A 285 -2.04 -0.76 -7.08
CA GLU A 285 -2.65 -1.09 -8.36
C GLU A 285 -1.50 -1.15 -9.37
N LEU A 286 -0.93 -2.33 -9.53
CA LEU A 286 -0.28 -2.69 -10.78
C LEU A 286 -1.42 -2.78 -11.80
N ASN A 287 -1.72 -1.66 -12.43
CA ASN A 287 -2.51 -1.62 -13.64
C ASN A 287 -1.71 -2.43 -14.67
N SER A 288 -2.02 -3.72 -14.77
CA SER A 288 -1.63 -4.52 -15.92
C SER A 288 -2.43 -3.93 -17.07
N GLY A 289 -1.77 -3.04 -17.84
CA GLY A 289 -2.30 -2.56 -19.10
C GLY A 289 -2.76 -3.78 -19.87
N SER A 290 -4.05 -3.86 -20.12
CA SER A 290 -4.64 -4.80 -21.05
C SER A 290 -3.96 -4.53 -22.39
N LEU A 291 -3.13 -5.47 -22.81
CA LEU A 291 -2.78 -5.63 -24.21
C LEU A 291 -4.11 -5.91 -24.91
N HIS A 292 -4.58 -4.90 -25.61
CA HIS A 292 -5.66 -5.01 -26.57
C HIS A 292 -5.10 -5.89 -27.71
N GLU A 293 -5.39 -7.16 -27.64
CA GLU A 293 -5.26 -8.07 -28.77
C GLU A 293 -6.39 -7.69 -29.74
N ASN A 294 -6.01 -6.99 -30.80
CA ASN A 294 -6.87 -6.76 -31.95
C ASN A 294 -6.98 -8.10 -32.67
N ASP A 295 -8.07 -8.81 -32.44
CA ASP A 295 -8.55 -9.87 -33.31
C ASP A 295 -8.99 -9.24 -34.62
N VAL A 296 -8.13 -9.37 -35.61
CA VAL A 296 -8.48 -9.14 -37.02
C VAL A 296 -9.32 -10.33 -37.48
N GLU A 297 -10.60 -10.14 -37.45
CA GLU A 297 -11.59 -10.97 -38.13
C GLU A 297 -11.39 -10.81 -39.65
N ASN A 298 -10.84 -11.82 -40.28
CA ASN A 298 -10.80 -11.90 -41.74
C ASN A 298 -11.70 -13.07 -42.17
N GLY A 299 -12.91 -12.69 -42.57
CA GLY A 299 -13.81 -13.61 -43.21
C GLY A 299 -13.34 -13.94 -44.62
N SER A 300 -13.59 -15.13 -45.08
CA SER A 300 -14.02 -15.40 -46.45
C SER A 300 -14.35 -16.88 -46.72
N THR A 301 -15.55 -17.07 -47.09
CA THR A 301 -16.13 -17.89 -48.19
C THR A 301 -15.92 -19.41 -48.17
N LYS A 302 -17.05 -20.04 -48.05
CA LYS A 302 -17.79 -20.96 -49.00
C LYS A 302 -16.87 -21.85 -49.84
N ASP A 303 -17.07 -23.17 -49.78
CA ASP A 303 -17.81 -23.92 -50.78
C ASP A 303 -17.99 -25.40 -50.39
N HIS A 304 -19.18 -25.88 -50.66
CA HIS A 304 -19.60 -27.29 -50.77
C HIS A 304 -18.99 -27.96 -52.02
N PRO A 305 -19.07 -29.24 -52.23
CA PRO A 305 -20.13 -30.21 -51.90
C PRO A 305 -19.76 -31.32 -50.91
#